data_21e43cfd500b7eda0fd68ef0aedf6f4d
#
_entry.id   21e43cfd500b7eda0fd68ef0aedf6f4d
#
_cell.length_a   1.000
_cell.length_b   1.000
_cell.length_c   1.000
_cell.angle_alpha   90.00
_cell.angle_beta   90.00
_cell.angle_gamma   90.00
#
_symmetry.space_group_name_H-M   'P 1'
#
loop_
_entity.id
_entity.type
_entity.pdbx_description
1 polymer ?
#
loop_
_entity_poly.entity_id
_entity_poly.type
_entity_poly.pdbx_seq_one_letter_code
_entity_poly.pdbx_strand_id
1 'polypeptide(L)'
;TGIGKLGVSAAAIAGILHVVLTLIRADQAITVVSVLLVIAEAVMLMASIVIMAVPEGLPMMNSLVQSMNTESMYKKNILVSHKAAFSDSAYMNVLFSDKTGTITQGNLSLVEFITGNGEIVDSIQSREFIEAITLNNLAKISSEGKAIGSNNMDRALLSYAIDHGYNDYDNDPEKVEEISGFDSEKKCATVKLKNGLVYWKGATENIIDKVTHYMLPDGEEREFTKADKDKVEEQMHAQAKRTMKLLSVAKISDGKTVLMAVLCLRDNVRTDAVETVQILNDAGIQVVMVTGDAEETAVAIAKEAGILADEKKDVVLTHEEMEKLSDEELKKVLPNLRVVSRAKPLDKKRLVSLSQQIDNVCGMTGDGVNDAPALKQADIGFAMGDGTAVAQEAGDVVILNNSLTSIKDCVLNSRTMAKSVGKFLIFQLTVNISTLLMNIIAPILGWTEPFSIVQILWINLIMDTLAAMAFGGEPILDRYMKDQPAKRTDNILTPYIKSAIGVSAIFITLGSILILENIGGITSWVIPAGCADPELYEKTFMFAFFIYAIIFNSLNTRSEKFNLFEHIGENKNFVLVMGAIFVLQTIIIEIGGKVFNTTLLEPKALLVSMALAVLIIPVDLIRKAVIRR
;
A
#
# COMPACT_ATOMS: atom_id res chain seq x y z
N THR A 1 21.72 2.78 -13.80
CA THR A 1 23.08 3.37 -14.11
C THR A 1 24.18 2.32 -14.02
N GLY A 2 24.15 1.31 -13.14
CA GLY A 2 25.16 0.26 -13.04
C GLY A 2 25.16 -0.70 -14.23
N ILE A 3 23.99 -1.17 -14.64
CA ILE A 3 23.82 -2.13 -15.75
C ILE A 3 24.24 -1.48 -17.08
N GLY A 4 23.87 -0.22 -17.31
CA GLY A 4 24.28 0.50 -18.53
C GLY A 4 25.81 0.68 -18.63
N LYS A 5 26.50 0.97 -17.52
CA LYS A 5 27.97 1.04 -17.50
C LYS A 5 28.61 -0.32 -17.79
N LEU A 6 28.05 -1.39 -17.23
CA LEU A 6 28.47 -2.76 -17.50
C LEU A 6 28.28 -3.11 -18.98
N GLY A 7 27.14 -2.75 -19.57
CA GLY A 7 26.84 -2.96 -20.98
C GLY A 7 27.82 -2.24 -21.91
N VAL A 8 28.11 -0.97 -21.66
CA VAL A 8 29.07 -0.20 -22.46
C VAL A 8 30.49 -0.79 -22.35
N SER A 9 30.91 -1.20 -21.14
CA SER A 9 32.21 -1.85 -20.96
C SER A 9 32.29 -3.20 -21.67
N ALA A 10 31.21 -3.99 -21.58
CA ALA A 10 31.12 -5.28 -22.28
C ALA A 10 31.11 -5.11 -23.80
N ALA A 11 30.42 -4.10 -24.33
CA ALA A 11 30.41 -3.76 -25.75
C ALA A 11 31.82 -3.41 -26.26
N ALA A 12 32.53 -2.55 -25.52
CA ALA A 12 33.89 -2.19 -25.87
C ALA A 12 34.84 -3.41 -25.90
N ILE A 13 34.77 -4.26 -24.87
CA ILE A 13 35.56 -5.50 -24.79
C ILE A 13 35.23 -6.44 -25.95
N ALA A 14 33.94 -6.69 -26.20
CA ALA A 14 33.51 -7.58 -27.29
C ALA A 14 33.91 -7.06 -28.67
N GLY A 15 33.78 -5.76 -28.93
CA GLY A 15 34.18 -5.13 -30.17
C GLY A 15 35.70 -5.23 -30.44
N ILE A 16 36.50 -4.92 -29.41
CA ILE A 16 37.97 -5.07 -29.51
C ILE A 16 38.34 -6.55 -29.76
N LEU A 17 37.73 -7.46 -29.02
CA LEU A 17 37.97 -8.90 -29.13
C LEU A 17 37.59 -9.41 -30.52
N HIS A 18 36.46 -8.96 -31.07
CA HIS A 18 36.03 -9.29 -32.42
C HIS A 18 37.05 -8.86 -33.46
N VAL A 19 37.52 -7.61 -33.45
CA VAL A 19 38.52 -7.11 -34.38
C VAL A 19 39.82 -7.92 -34.28
N VAL A 20 40.34 -8.12 -33.07
CA VAL A 20 41.59 -8.81 -32.83
C VAL A 20 41.51 -10.27 -33.28
N LEU A 21 40.47 -11.01 -32.87
CA LEU A 21 40.34 -12.43 -33.22
C LEU A 21 40.06 -12.65 -34.71
N THR A 22 39.26 -11.80 -35.34
CA THR A 22 38.99 -11.90 -36.79
C THR A 22 40.24 -11.64 -37.62
N LEU A 23 41.04 -10.63 -37.23
CA LEU A 23 42.30 -10.35 -37.91
C LEU A 23 43.36 -11.46 -37.69
N ILE A 24 43.44 -12.07 -36.52
CA ILE A 24 44.35 -13.19 -36.23
C ILE A 24 43.97 -14.46 -37.02
N ARG A 25 42.66 -14.69 -37.20
CA ARG A 25 42.14 -15.87 -37.93
C ARG A 25 42.08 -15.69 -39.44
N ALA A 26 42.43 -14.52 -39.96
CA ALA A 26 42.40 -14.26 -41.41
C ALA A 26 43.47 -15.05 -42.13
N ASP A 27 43.09 -16.04 -42.92
CA ASP A 27 43.96 -16.85 -43.76
C ASP A 27 44.39 -16.14 -45.07
N GLN A 28 43.79 -14.99 -45.38
CA GLN A 28 44.05 -14.19 -46.58
C GLN A 28 44.78 -12.90 -46.25
N ALA A 29 45.45 -12.33 -47.27
CA ALA A 29 46.14 -11.05 -47.13
C ALA A 29 45.21 -9.95 -46.65
N ILE A 30 45.54 -9.34 -45.51
CA ILE A 30 44.77 -8.26 -44.89
C ILE A 30 44.81 -7.04 -45.83
N THR A 31 43.65 -6.68 -46.37
CA THR A 31 43.45 -5.49 -47.19
C THR A 31 42.79 -4.39 -46.40
N VAL A 32 42.94 -3.12 -46.84
CA VAL A 32 42.24 -1.99 -46.19
C VAL A 32 40.72 -2.19 -46.17
N VAL A 33 40.18 -2.78 -47.24
CA VAL A 33 38.73 -3.08 -47.32
C VAL A 33 38.31 -4.13 -46.28
N SER A 34 39.10 -5.20 -46.10
CA SER A 34 38.79 -6.24 -45.09
C SER A 34 38.86 -5.69 -43.68
N VAL A 35 39.82 -4.82 -43.39
CA VAL A 35 39.89 -4.15 -42.05
C VAL A 35 38.68 -3.25 -41.82
N LEU A 36 38.25 -2.46 -42.81
CA LEU A 36 37.08 -1.62 -42.71
C LEU A 36 35.79 -2.41 -42.48
N LEU A 37 35.66 -3.58 -43.16
CA LEU A 37 34.51 -4.47 -42.93
C LEU A 37 34.51 -5.04 -41.51
N VAL A 38 35.62 -5.51 -40.99
CA VAL A 38 35.73 -6.04 -39.62
C VAL A 38 35.46 -4.96 -38.59
N ILE A 39 35.88 -3.71 -38.83
CA ILE A 39 35.53 -2.58 -37.94
C ILE A 39 34.04 -2.29 -38.00
N ALA A 40 33.41 -2.34 -39.18
CA ALA A 40 31.95 -2.14 -39.30
C ALA A 40 31.17 -3.23 -38.56
N GLU A 41 31.58 -4.49 -38.67
CA GLU A 41 31.00 -5.61 -37.92
C GLU A 41 31.17 -5.42 -36.41
N ALA A 42 32.35 -5.01 -35.95
CA ALA A 42 32.60 -4.71 -34.55
C ALA A 42 31.72 -3.56 -34.01
N VAL A 43 31.50 -2.53 -34.81
CA VAL A 43 30.59 -1.41 -34.44
C VAL A 43 29.15 -1.90 -34.35
N MET A 44 28.70 -2.74 -35.27
CA MET A 44 27.34 -3.34 -35.19
C MET A 44 27.19 -4.22 -33.96
N LEU A 45 28.19 -5.05 -33.64
CA LEU A 45 28.20 -5.87 -32.43
C LEU A 45 28.16 -5.01 -31.16
N MET A 46 28.96 -3.95 -31.08
CA MET A 46 28.94 -3.02 -29.95
C MET A 46 27.59 -2.34 -29.80
N ALA A 47 26.98 -1.89 -30.89
CA ALA A 47 25.66 -1.27 -30.88
C ALA A 47 24.59 -2.26 -30.38
N SER A 48 24.61 -3.49 -30.85
CA SER A 48 23.72 -4.57 -30.44
C SER A 48 23.84 -4.83 -28.93
N ILE A 49 25.07 -4.91 -28.40
CA ILE A 49 25.30 -5.12 -26.95
C ILE A 49 24.80 -3.94 -26.12
N VAL A 50 25.00 -2.70 -26.58
CA VAL A 50 24.48 -1.51 -25.85
C VAL A 50 22.95 -1.50 -25.81
N ILE A 51 22.29 -1.80 -26.94
CA ILE A 51 20.82 -1.89 -27.02
C ILE A 51 20.30 -2.95 -26.02
N MET A 52 20.93 -4.12 -25.96
CA MET A 52 20.54 -5.21 -25.06
C MET A 52 20.81 -4.92 -23.57
N ALA A 53 21.81 -4.08 -23.27
CA ALA A 53 22.15 -3.76 -21.89
C ALA A 53 21.18 -2.78 -21.22
N VAL A 54 20.31 -2.11 -21.98
CA VAL A 54 19.33 -1.15 -21.46
C VAL A 54 18.00 -1.86 -21.24
N PRO A 55 17.52 -1.98 -19.98
CA PRO A 55 16.23 -2.60 -19.69
C PRO A 55 15.07 -1.64 -20.03
N GLU A 56 14.66 -1.57 -21.28
CA GLU A 56 13.63 -0.64 -21.77
C GLU A 56 12.22 -0.97 -21.23
N GLY A 57 11.95 -2.24 -20.93
CA GLY A 57 10.66 -2.68 -20.39
C GLY A 57 10.38 -2.23 -18.96
N LEU A 58 11.39 -1.90 -18.14
CA LEU A 58 11.20 -1.58 -16.73
C LEU A 58 10.42 -0.29 -16.48
N PRO A 59 10.71 0.85 -17.13
CA PRO A 59 9.89 2.07 -17.00
C PRO A 59 8.44 1.84 -17.43
N MET A 60 8.24 1.07 -18.50
CA MET A 60 6.92 0.72 -19.01
C MET A 60 6.16 -0.16 -18.03
N MET A 61 6.82 -1.19 -17.47
CA MET A 61 6.26 -2.04 -16.42
C MET A 61 5.77 -1.20 -15.24
N ASN A 62 6.61 -0.30 -14.72
CA ASN A 62 6.24 0.57 -13.61
C ASN A 62 5.01 1.42 -13.93
N SER A 63 4.98 2.07 -15.09
CA SER A 63 3.86 2.91 -15.50
C SER A 63 2.56 2.11 -15.67
N LEU A 64 2.65 0.93 -16.27
CA LEU A 64 1.51 0.05 -16.50
C LEU A 64 0.93 -0.45 -15.18
N VAL A 65 1.79 -1.00 -14.30
CA VAL A 65 1.35 -1.55 -13.00
C VAL A 65 0.80 -0.46 -12.10
N GLN A 66 1.41 0.72 -12.07
CA GLN A 66 0.87 1.87 -11.35
C GLN A 66 -0.52 2.28 -11.87
N SER A 67 -0.72 2.27 -13.19
CA SER A 67 -2.01 2.62 -13.79
C SER A 67 -3.10 1.61 -13.45
N MET A 68 -2.80 0.32 -13.57
CA MET A 68 -3.74 -0.77 -13.23
C MET A 68 -4.12 -0.73 -11.73
N ASN A 69 -3.14 -0.50 -10.86
CA ASN A 69 -3.39 -0.42 -9.42
C ASN A 69 -4.19 0.82 -9.03
N THR A 70 -3.95 1.97 -9.65
CA THR A 70 -4.73 3.20 -9.38
C THR A 70 -6.21 2.98 -9.62
N GLU A 71 -6.59 2.31 -10.72
CA GLU A 71 -7.98 1.96 -11.00
C GLU A 71 -8.56 0.98 -9.97
N SER A 72 -7.78 -0.02 -9.58
CA SER A 72 -8.18 -0.98 -8.54
C SER A 72 -8.39 -0.30 -7.19
N MET A 73 -7.52 0.66 -6.83
CA MET A 73 -7.61 1.41 -5.58
C MET A 73 -8.84 2.30 -5.52
N TYR A 74 -9.17 2.97 -6.62
CA TYR A 74 -10.38 3.80 -6.68
C TYR A 74 -11.65 3.00 -6.37
N LYS A 75 -11.75 1.76 -6.88
CA LYS A 75 -12.85 0.84 -6.56
C LYS A 75 -12.92 0.44 -5.08
N LYS A 76 -11.84 0.64 -4.32
CA LYS A 76 -11.74 0.39 -2.88
C LYS A 76 -11.83 1.67 -2.03
N ASN A 77 -12.37 2.75 -2.59
CA ASN A 77 -12.46 4.06 -1.93
C ASN A 77 -11.10 4.70 -1.61
N ILE A 78 -10.10 4.49 -2.47
CA ILE A 78 -8.76 5.03 -2.32
C ILE A 78 -8.42 5.80 -3.59
N LEU A 79 -8.21 7.11 -3.46
CA LEU A 79 -7.81 7.98 -4.56
C LEU A 79 -6.29 8.23 -4.49
N VAL A 80 -5.55 7.76 -5.47
CA VAL A 80 -4.10 7.95 -5.58
C VAL A 80 -3.81 9.22 -6.37
N SER A 81 -3.31 10.26 -5.70
CA SER A 81 -2.92 11.54 -6.30
C SER A 81 -1.49 11.48 -6.83
N HIS A 82 -0.55 10.90 -6.07
CA HIS A 82 0.85 10.76 -6.45
C HIS A 82 1.26 9.27 -6.53
N LYS A 83 1.39 8.76 -7.78
CA LYS A 83 1.67 7.34 -8.03
C LYS A 83 3.02 6.86 -7.47
N ALA A 84 4.03 7.73 -7.43
CA ALA A 84 5.35 7.38 -6.90
C ALA A 84 5.28 7.10 -5.40
N ALA A 85 4.68 8.01 -4.61
CA ALA A 85 4.50 7.86 -3.18
C ALA A 85 3.64 6.62 -2.84
N PHE A 86 2.59 6.33 -3.65
CA PHE A 86 1.83 5.09 -3.49
C PHE A 86 2.73 3.85 -3.59
N SER A 87 3.69 3.83 -4.51
CA SER A 87 4.64 2.71 -4.66
C SER A 87 5.54 2.56 -3.42
N ASP A 88 5.89 3.67 -2.76
CA ASP A 88 6.73 3.68 -1.56
C ASP A 88 6.01 3.06 -0.35
N SER A 89 4.67 2.98 -0.35
CA SER A 89 3.91 2.31 0.72
C SER A 89 4.25 0.81 0.88
N ALA A 90 4.82 0.17 -0.15
CA ALA A 90 5.34 -1.19 -0.06
C ALA A 90 6.46 -1.34 0.98
N TYR A 91 7.23 -0.29 1.18
CA TYR A 91 8.41 -0.23 2.06
C TYR A 91 8.11 0.44 3.40
N MET A 92 6.88 0.95 3.59
CA MET A 92 6.47 1.62 4.81
C MET A 92 6.68 0.71 6.03
N ASN A 93 7.41 1.23 7.04
CA ASN A 93 7.68 0.54 8.29
C ASN A 93 7.23 1.32 9.54
N VAL A 94 6.84 2.60 9.38
CA VAL A 94 6.23 3.41 10.43
C VAL A 94 5.01 4.14 9.87
N LEU A 95 3.89 4.09 10.57
CA LEU A 95 2.69 4.86 10.30
C LEU A 95 2.42 5.80 11.47
N PHE A 96 2.60 7.10 11.28
CA PHE A 96 2.12 8.12 12.21
C PHE A 96 0.65 8.39 11.91
N SER A 97 -0.21 8.06 12.85
CA SER A 97 -1.66 8.19 12.67
C SER A 97 -2.22 9.27 13.56
N ASP A 98 -3.01 10.17 12.97
CA ASP A 98 -3.87 11.02 13.78
C ASP A 98 -4.93 10.17 14.49
N LYS A 99 -5.41 10.65 15.64
CA LYS A 99 -6.45 9.97 16.41
C LYS A 99 -7.83 10.14 15.77
N THR A 100 -8.22 11.42 15.62
CA THR A 100 -9.61 11.82 15.29
C THR A 100 -9.94 11.49 13.84
N GLY A 101 -11.08 10.84 13.61
CA GLY A 101 -11.52 10.49 12.26
C GLY A 101 -10.71 9.38 11.58
N THR A 102 -9.61 8.90 12.19
CA THR A 102 -8.74 7.82 11.66
C THR A 102 -8.79 6.59 12.55
N ILE A 103 -8.27 6.69 13.79
CA ILE A 103 -8.34 5.61 14.80
C ILE A 103 -9.73 5.59 15.43
N THR A 104 -10.29 6.76 15.68
CA THR A 104 -11.65 6.94 16.17
C THR A 104 -12.61 7.35 15.06
N GLN A 105 -13.91 7.30 15.33
CA GLN A 105 -14.94 7.62 14.33
C GLN A 105 -14.97 9.12 13.95
N GLY A 106 -14.35 10.00 14.76
CA GLY A 106 -14.39 11.45 14.58
C GLY A 106 -15.72 12.09 14.98
N ASN A 107 -16.66 11.29 15.44
CA ASN A 107 -17.97 11.70 15.89
C ASN A 107 -18.18 11.27 17.34
N LEU A 108 -18.72 12.18 18.15
CA LEU A 108 -19.15 11.82 19.49
C LEU A 108 -20.36 10.87 19.43
N SER A 109 -20.37 9.89 20.32
CA SER A 109 -21.51 9.02 20.57
C SER A 109 -21.88 9.10 22.04
N LEU A 110 -23.16 9.08 22.33
CA LEU A 110 -23.70 8.98 23.70
C LEU A 110 -23.63 7.50 24.11
N VAL A 111 -22.86 7.20 25.15
CA VAL A 111 -22.49 5.81 25.49
C VAL A 111 -23.19 5.36 26.78
N GLU A 112 -23.16 6.20 27.82
CA GLU A 112 -23.65 5.89 29.16
C GLU A 112 -24.30 7.13 29.76
N PHE A 113 -25.10 6.93 30.79
CA PHE A 113 -25.75 8.00 31.56
C PHE A 113 -25.47 7.80 33.04
N ILE A 114 -25.19 8.89 33.74
CA ILE A 114 -25.18 8.90 35.21
C ILE A 114 -26.53 9.50 35.68
N THR A 115 -27.29 8.70 36.37
CA THR A 115 -28.57 9.14 36.97
C THR A 115 -28.32 9.96 38.24
N GLY A 116 -29.32 10.68 38.72
CA GLY A 116 -29.14 11.54 39.88
C GLY A 116 -28.86 10.81 41.22
N ASN A 117 -29.07 9.49 41.29
CA ASN A 117 -28.65 8.67 42.45
C ASN A 117 -27.22 8.09 42.29
N GLY A 118 -26.51 8.46 41.20
CA GLY A 118 -25.15 8.01 40.94
C GLY A 118 -25.05 6.63 40.25
N GLU A 119 -26.16 6.06 39.79
CA GLU A 119 -26.14 4.82 39.02
C GLU A 119 -25.78 5.10 37.55
N ILE A 120 -25.01 4.17 36.94
CA ILE A 120 -24.69 4.21 35.50
C ILE A 120 -25.71 3.33 34.79
N VAL A 121 -26.35 3.87 33.75
CA VAL A 121 -27.31 3.16 32.92
C VAL A 121 -26.94 3.33 31.43
N ASP A 122 -27.24 2.32 30.63
CA ASP A 122 -26.89 2.31 29.20
C ASP A 122 -27.88 3.07 28.32
N SER A 123 -29.10 3.29 28.82
CA SER A 123 -30.14 4.03 28.09
C SER A 123 -31.16 4.70 29.00
N ILE A 124 -31.70 5.84 28.54
CA ILE A 124 -32.85 6.52 29.08
C ILE A 124 -33.85 6.77 27.94
N GLN A 125 -34.99 6.08 27.97
CA GLN A 125 -35.96 6.10 26.88
C GLN A 125 -37.24 6.86 27.23
N SER A 126 -37.26 7.62 28.36
CA SER A 126 -38.43 8.40 28.71
C SER A 126 -38.70 9.44 27.61
N ARG A 127 -39.98 9.59 27.22
CA ARG A 127 -40.41 10.55 26.20
C ARG A 127 -39.97 11.97 26.53
N GLU A 128 -40.04 12.35 27.81
CA GLU A 128 -39.63 13.67 28.29
C GLU A 128 -38.12 13.90 28.11
N PHE A 129 -37.30 12.88 28.36
CA PHE A 129 -35.86 12.99 28.16
C PHE A 129 -35.52 13.14 26.66
N ILE A 130 -36.15 12.36 25.78
CA ILE A 130 -35.97 12.48 24.32
C ILE A 130 -36.40 13.88 23.86
N GLU A 131 -37.53 14.39 24.32
CA GLU A 131 -37.99 15.76 24.04
C GLU A 131 -36.97 16.82 24.50
N ALA A 132 -36.39 16.67 25.69
CA ALA A 132 -35.39 17.60 26.23
C ALA A 132 -34.12 17.68 25.39
N ILE A 133 -33.61 16.55 24.88
CA ILE A 133 -32.37 16.50 24.06
C ILE A 133 -32.61 16.85 22.58
N THR A 134 -33.83 16.73 22.07
CA THR A 134 -34.18 17.04 20.69
C THR A 134 -34.66 18.47 20.49
N LEU A 135 -35.48 19.04 21.39
CA LEU A 135 -35.88 20.45 21.31
C LEU A 135 -34.71 21.41 21.58
N ASN A 136 -33.82 21.04 22.48
CA ASN A 136 -32.60 21.80 22.78
C ASN A 136 -31.43 21.33 21.90
N ASN A 137 -31.63 21.33 20.57
CA ASN A 137 -30.67 20.76 19.61
C ASN A 137 -30.65 21.56 18.29
N LEU A 138 -29.47 21.82 17.76
CA LEU A 138 -29.28 22.53 16.50
C LEU A 138 -29.06 21.57 15.30
N ALA A 139 -28.87 20.27 15.55
CA ALA A 139 -28.77 19.28 14.51
C ALA A 139 -30.14 18.98 13.88
N LYS A 140 -30.14 18.49 12.66
CA LYS A 140 -31.36 18.15 11.91
C LYS A 140 -31.26 16.73 11.37
N ILE A 141 -32.39 16.13 11.03
CA ILE A 141 -32.44 14.83 10.35
C ILE A 141 -32.29 15.07 8.84
N SER A 142 -31.35 14.35 8.21
CA SER A 142 -31.17 14.37 6.76
C SER A 142 -32.25 13.54 6.05
N SER A 143 -32.34 13.67 4.71
CA SER A 143 -33.22 12.84 3.88
C SER A 143 -32.94 11.33 3.99
N GLU A 144 -31.74 10.96 4.47
CA GLU A 144 -31.32 9.56 4.71
C GLU A 144 -31.64 9.10 6.14
N GLY A 145 -32.28 9.92 6.97
CA GLY A 145 -32.59 9.59 8.35
C GLY A 145 -31.42 9.74 9.32
N LYS A 146 -30.33 10.43 8.96
CA LYS A 146 -29.14 10.61 9.81
C LYS A 146 -29.11 12.01 10.42
N ALA A 147 -28.54 12.12 11.62
CA ALA A 147 -28.32 13.40 12.28
C ALA A 147 -27.19 14.20 11.57
N ILE A 148 -27.48 15.42 11.14
CA ILE A 148 -26.53 16.33 10.49
C ILE A 148 -26.52 17.68 11.22
N GLY A 149 -25.36 18.33 11.28
CA GLY A 149 -25.17 19.63 11.94
C GLY A 149 -23.69 19.92 12.21
N SER A 150 -23.38 21.16 12.53
CA SER A 150 -22.00 21.58 12.82
C SER A 150 -21.51 21.20 14.22
N ASN A 151 -22.42 21.04 15.17
CA ASN A 151 -22.11 20.70 16.57
C ASN A 151 -22.12 19.18 16.76
N ASN A 152 -20.95 18.60 17.10
CA ASN A 152 -20.81 17.16 17.32
C ASN A 152 -21.62 16.63 18.51
N MET A 153 -21.79 17.41 19.58
CA MET A 153 -22.61 17.00 20.71
C MET A 153 -24.08 16.93 20.31
N ASP A 154 -24.59 17.96 19.63
CA ASP A 154 -25.97 17.99 19.17
C ASP A 154 -26.26 16.84 18.19
N ARG A 155 -25.34 16.54 17.28
CA ARG A 155 -25.46 15.36 16.41
C ARG A 155 -25.53 14.05 17.19
N ALA A 156 -24.67 13.89 18.22
CA ALA A 156 -24.66 12.69 19.05
C ALA A 156 -26.01 12.50 19.80
N LEU A 157 -26.57 13.58 20.34
CA LEU A 157 -27.85 13.54 21.03
C LEU A 157 -29.00 13.22 20.07
N LEU A 158 -28.99 13.83 18.88
CA LEU A 158 -30.02 13.56 17.88
C LEU A 158 -29.90 12.15 17.31
N SER A 159 -28.69 11.64 17.09
CA SER A 159 -28.48 10.23 16.67
C SER A 159 -29.02 9.27 17.72
N TYR A 160 -28.74 9.51 18.99
CA TYR A 160 -29.29 8.71 20.08
C TYR A 160 -30.83 8.70 20.07
N ALA A 161 -31.45 9.86 19.88
CA ALA A 161 -32.91 9.95 19.80
C ALA A 161 -33.49 9.17 18.62
N ILE A 162 -32.85 9.27 17.42
CA ILE A 162 -33.26 8.55 16.23
C ILE A 162 -33.18 7.03 16.46
N ASP A 163 -32.08 6.55 17.06
CA ASP A 163 -31.87 5.12 17.35
C ASP A 163 -32.93 4.59 18.34
N HIS A 164 -33.56 5.47 19.11
CA HIS A 164 -34.66 5.16 20.04
C HIS A 164 -36.06 5.54 19.50
N GLY A 165 -36.18 5.66 18.17
CA GLY A 165 -37.45 5.78 17.47
C GLY A 165 -37.98 7.21 17.31
N TYR A 166 -37.16 8.24 17.61
CA TYR A 166 -37.51 9.62 17.36
C TYR A 166 -37.50 9.98 15.88
N ASN A 167 -38.45 10.75 15.43
CA ASN A 167 -38.46 11.38 14.09
C ASN A 167 -38.91 12.85 14.18
N ASP A 168 -38.66 13.66 13.14
CA ASP A 168 -38.95 15.12 13.16
C ASP A 168 -40.43 15.49 13.41
N TYR A 169 -41.34 14.54 13.19
CA TYR A 169 -42.78 14.76 13.46
C TYR A 169 -43.16 14.65 14.93
N ASP A 170 -42.24 14.14 15.78
CA ASP A 170 -42.53 13.98 17.22
C ASP A 170 -42.40 15.30 18.00
N ASN A 171 -41.67 16.28 17.44
CA ASN A 171 -41.55 17.63 18.02
C ASN A 171 -42.61 18.55 17.44
N ASP A 172 -43.33 19.22 18.33
CA ASP A 172 -44.26 20.28 17.98
C ASP A 172 -43.58 21.65 18.23
N PRO A 173 -43.12 22.35 17.16
CA PRO A 173 -42.47 23.65 17.28
C PRO A 173 -43.38 24.71 17.93
N GLU A 174 -44.70 24.51 17.86
CA GLU A 174 -45.66 25.46 18.47
C GLU A 174 -45.64 25.43 20.00
N LYS A 175 -45.11 24.39 20.62
CA LYS A 175 -44.90 24.31 22.08
C LYS A 175 -43.78 25.20 22.57
N VAL A 176 -42.83 25.58 21.71
CA VAL A 176 -41.64 26.35 22.10
C VAL A 176 -42.00 27.83 22.21
N GLU A 177 -41.65 28.45 23.33
CA GLU A 177 -41.79 29.91 23.56
C GLU A 177 -40.47 30.61 23.18
N GLU A 178 -39.32 30.10 23.64
CA GLU A 178 -38.02 30.72 23.45
C GLU A 178 -36.89 29.66 23.37
N ILE A 179 -35.95 29.83 22.48
CA ILE A 179 -34.72 29.04 22.39
C ILE A 179 -33.53 29.97 22.66
N SER A 180 -32.80 29.74 23.72
CA SER A 180 -31.52 30.36 24.00
C SER A 180 -30.41 29.38 23.60
N GLY A 181 -29.73 29.65 22.48
CA GLY A 181 -28.63 28.84 22.00
C GLY A 181 -27.48 28.74 22.99
N PHE A 182 -26.45 27.97 22.65
CA PHE A 182 -25.31 27.77 23.54
C PHE A 182 -24.58 29.09 23.81
N ASP A 183 -24.55 29.47 25.08
CA ASP A 183 -23.81 30.61 25.61
C ASP A 183 -22.45 30.12 26.13
N SER A 184 -21.37 30.61 25.55
CA SER A 184 -19.98 30.19 25.89
C SER A 184 -19.53 30.67 27.28
N GLU A 185 -20.08 31.76 27.81
CA GLU A 185 -19.79 32.24 29.16
C GLU A 185 -20.54 31.42 30.23
N LYS A 186 -21.81 31.13 29.97
CA LYS A 186 -22.64 30.30 30.84
C LYS A 186 -22.44 28.80 30.60
N LYS A 187 -21.80 28.42 29.49
CA LYS A 187 -21.59 27.02 29.04
C LYS A 187 -22.89 26.20 29.06
N CYS A 188 -23.99 26.78 28.66
CA CYS A 188 -25.28 26.11 28.61
C CYS A 188 -26.18 26.64 27.49
N ALA A 189 -27.20 25.86 27.16
CA ALA A 189 -28.30 26.20 26.27
C ALA A 189 -29.64 25.88 26.96
N THR A 190 -30.68 26.67 26.69
CA THR A 190 -32.00 26.45 27.25
C THR A 190 -33.09 26.55 26.19
N VAL A 191 -34.16 25.80 26.40
CA VAL A 191 -35.40 25.92 25.64
C VAL A 191 -36.55 26.06 26.61
N LYS A 192 -37.33 27.15 26.49
CA LYS A 192 -38.51 27.43 27.27
C LYS A 192 -39.76 27.04 26.49
N LEU A 193 -40.64 26.28 27.11
CA LEU A 193 -41.93 25.89 26.55
C LEU A 193 -43.05 26.86 27.03
N LYS A 194 -44.11 26.99 26.23
CA LYS A 194 -45.29 27.84 26.54
C LYS A 194 -46.00 27.45 27.86
N ASN A 195 -45.84 26.22 28.32
CA ASN A 195 -46.37 25.75 29.60
C ASN A 195 -45.47 26.13 30.80
N GLY A 196 -44.39 26.88 30.60
CA GLY A 196 -43.46 27.32 31.62
C GLY A 196 -42.31 26.33 31.91
N LEU A 197 -42.31 25.13 31.33
CA LEU A 197 -41.21 24.17 31.47
C LEU A 197 -39.98 24.69 30.73
N VAL A 198 -38.79 24.58 31.33
CA VAL A 198 -37.52 24.93 30.69
C VAL A 198 -36.60 23.71 30.67
N TYR A 199 -36.19 23.30 29.51
CA TYR A 199 -35.10 22.32 29.35
C TYR A 199 -33.76 23.04 29.33
N TRP A 200 -32.82 22.51 30.08
CA TRP A 200 -31.50 23.09 30.28
C TRP A 200 -30.42 22.07 30.02
N LYS A 201 -29.53 22.35 29.06
CA LYS A 201 -28.41 21.50 28.66
C LYS A 201 -27.13 22.28 28.83
N GLY A 202 -26.10 21.69 29.47
CA GLY A 202 -24.83 22.41 29.65
C GLY A 202 -23.77 21.63 30.41
N ALA A 203 -22.66 22.34 30.69
CA ALA A 203 -21.56 21.81 31.48
C ALA A 203 -22.07 21.42 32.89
N THR A 204 -21.71 20.22 33.32
CA THR A 204 -22.23 19.64 34.55
C THR A 204 -21.92 20.49 35.77
N GLU A 205 -20.74 21.10 35.84
CA GLU A 205 -20.32 21.98 36.93
C GLU A 205 -21.28 23.19 37.12
N ASN A 206 -21.89 23.67 36.05
CA ASN A 206 -22.77 24.82 36.07
C ASN A 206 -24.22 24.48 36.43
N ILE A 207 -24.60 23.20 36.31
CA ILE A 207 -25.96 22.71 36.54
C ILE A 207 -26.07 22.03 37.89
N ILE A 208 -25.12 21.19 38.29
CA ILE A 208 -25.21 20.29 39.45
C ILE A 208 -25.47 21.03 40.78
N ASP A 209 -24.88 22.22 40.95
CA ASP A 209 -25.06 23.04 42.15
C ASP A 209 -26.46 23.65 42.30
N LYS A 210 -27.24 23.67 41.23
CA LYS A 210 -28.59 24.24 41.19
C LYS A 210 -29.67 23.17 41.20
N VAL A 211 -29.27 21.90 41.14
CA VAL A 211 -30.20 20.77 41.18
C VAL A 211 -30.81 20.61 42.55
N THR A 212 -32.15 20.50 42.58
CA THR A 212 -32.92 20.25 43.79
C THR A 212 -33.58 18.89 43.82
N HIS A 213 -33.84 18.32 42.62
CA HIS A 213 -34.46 17.01 42.43
C HIS A 213 -33.76 16.29 41.29
N TYR A 214 -33.96 14.99 41.18
CA TYR A 214 -33.52 14.21 40.02
C TYR A 214 -34.62 13.29 39.52
N MET A 215 -34.53 12.91 38.26
CA MET A 215 -35.46 12.00 37.60
C MET A 215 -34.81 10.62 37.44
N LEU A 216 -35.53 9.58 37.81
CA LEU A 216 -35.18 8.20 37.52
C LEU A 216 -35.50 7.84 36.06
N PRO A 217 -34.88 6.77 35.47
CA PRO A 217 -35.17 6.35 34.11
C PRO A 217 -36.63 6.05 33.78
N ASP A 218 -37.44 5.70 34.80
CA ASP A 218 -38.88 5.46 34.71
C ASP A 218 -39.71 6.73 34.76
N GLY A 219 -39.08 7.91 35.02
CA GLY A 219 -39.71 9.22 35.10
C GLY A 219 -40.10 9.65 36.50
N GLU A 220 -39.86 8.85 37.56
CA GLU A 220 -40.12 9.25 38.96
C GLU A 220 -39.12 10.34 39.38
N GLU A 221 -39.62 11.41 40.02
CA GLU A 221 -38.79 12.48 40.57
C GLU A 221 -38.54 12.29 42.06
N ARG A 222 -37.29 12.49 42.49
CA ARG A 222 -36.85 12.39 43.88
C ARG A 222 -36.03 13.61 44.28
N GLU A 223 -36.00 13.92 45.57
CA GLU A 223 -35.17 14.99 46.12
C GLU A 223 -33.68 14.67 45.95
N PHE A 224 -32.89 15.64 45.49
CA PHE A 224 -31.47 15.50 45.30
C PHE A 224 -30.71 15.87 46.56
N THR A 225 -30.26 14.88 47.27
CA THR A 225 -29.55 15.05 48.53
C THR A 225 -28.06 15.30 48.34
N LYS A 226 -27.37 15.77 49.41
CA LYS A 226 -25.91 15.88 49.36
C LYS A 226 -25.21 14.55 49.08
N ALA A 227 -25.75 13.46 49.64
CA ALA A 227 -25.19 12.11 49.40
C ALA A 227 -25.34 11.67 47.94
N ASP A 228 -26.42 12.04 47.26
CA ASP A 228 -26.60 11.76 45.83
C ASP A 228 -25.65 12.61 45.01
N LYS A 229 -25.45 13.88 45.34
CA LYS A 229 -24.48 14.75 44.70
C LYS A 229 -23.07 14.18 44.78
N ASP A 230 -22.61 13.75 45.97
CA ASP A 230 -21.28 13.16 46.18
C ASP A 230 -21.07 11.91 45.30
N LYS A 231 -22.10 11.06 45.17
CA LYS A 231 -22.06 9.88 44.28
C LYS A 231 -21.99 10.25 42.79
N VAL A 232 -22.80 11.22 42.36
CA VAL A 232 -22.76 11.69 40.97
C VAL A 232 -21.38 12.26 40.64
N GLU A 233 -20.80 13.08 41.53
CA GLU A 233 -19.47 13.65 41.36
C GLU A 233 -18.37 12.56 41.31
N GLU A 234 -18.47 11.52 42.15
CA GLU A 234 -17.57 10.36 42.10
C GLU A 234 -17.63 9.66 40.75
N GLN A 235 -18.83 9.39 40.24
CA GLN A 235 -19.02 8.78 38.92
C GLN A 235 -18.55 9.70 37.79
N MET A 236 -18.80 11.00 37.87
CA MET A 236 -18.26 11.96 36.91
C MET A 236 -16.75 11.92 36.84
N HIS A 237 -16.06 11.86 37.99
CA HIS A 237 -14.60 11.71 38.03
C HIS A 237 -14.15 10.39 37.44
N ALA A 238 -14.88 9.30 37.72
CA ALA A 238 -14.56 7.98 37.13
C ALA A 238 -14.74 8.00 35.61
N GLN A 239 -15.81 8.59 35.09
CA GLN A 239 -16.07 8.66 33.65
C GLN A 239 -15.11 9.65 32.94
N ALA A 240 -14.74 10.75 33.57
CA ALA A 240 -13.74 11.67 33.04
C ALA A 240 -12.36 10.98 32.87
N LYS A 241 -11.95 10.08 33.80
CA LYS A 241 -10.77 9.24 33.66
C LYS A 241 -10.87 8.23 32.50
N ARG A 242 -12.09 7.84 32.13
CA ARG A 242 -12.37 7.00 30.93
C ARG A 242 -12.53 7.85 29.65
N THR A 243 -12.11 9.13 29.69
CA THR A 243 -12.13 10.06 28.55
C THR A 243 -13.51 10.48 28.05
N MET A 244 -14.52 10.29 28.85
CA MET A 244 -15.86 10.74 28.53
C MET A 244 -15.97 12.26 28.63
N LYS A 245 -16.63 12.88 27.66
CA LYS A 245 -17.13 14.26 27.77
C LYS A 245 -18.47 14.25 28.48
N LEU A 246 -18.57 15.01 29.54
CA LEU A 246 -19.78 15.05 30.39
C LEU A 246 -20.63 16.25 30.02
N LEU A 247 -21.93 16.01 29.89
CA LEU A 247 -22.93 17.03 29.59
C LEU A 247 -24.18 16.75 30.42
N SER A 248 -24.65 17.70 31.21
CA SER A 248 -25.89 17.54 31.99
C SER A 248 -27.11 18.03 31.24
N VAL A 249 -28.20 17.29 31.39
CA VAL A 249 -29.55 17.69 30.99
C VAL A 249 -30.42 17.78 32.22
N ALA A 250 -31.08 18.92 32.39
CA ALA A 250 -32.01 19.19 33.49
C ALA A 250 -33.29 19.84 32.95
N LYS A 251 -34.36 19.78 33.74
CA LYS A 251 -35.58 20.57 33.52
C LYS A 251 -35.83 21.47 34.69
N ILE A 252 -36.45 22.62 34.43
CA ILE A 252 -36.91 23.55 35.45
C ILE A 252 -38.42 23.65 35.32
N SER A 253 -39.14 23.31 36.41
CA SER A 253 -40.60 23.30 36.51
C SER A 253 -41.01 23.57 37.94
N ASP A 254 -42.00 24.40 38.15
CA ASP A 254 -42.58 24.70 39.48
C ASP A 254 -41.55 25.12 40.54
N GLY A 255 -40.52 25.87 40.12
CA GLY A 255 -39.44 26.31 41.02
C GLY A 255 -38.41 25.22 41.38
N LYS A 256 -38.52 24.02 40.83
CA LYS A 256 -37.59 22.91 41.00
C LYS A 256 -36.65 22.81 39.80
N THR A 257 -35.37 22.52 40.07
CA THR A 257 -34.40 22.11 39.04
C THR A 257 -34.20 20.62 39.18
N VAL A 258 -34.65 19.86 38.18
CA VAL A 258 -34.63 18.40 38.16
C VAL A 258 -33.53 17.92 37.22
N LEU A 259 -32.50 17.25 37.73
CA LEU A 259 -31.50 16.61 36.93
C LEU A 259 -32.11 15.39 36.22
N MET A 260 -32.12 15.39 34.90
CA MET A 260 -32.62 14.25 34.12
C MET A 260 -31.51 13.19 33.93
N ALA A 261 -30.31 13.63 33.59
CA ALA A 261 -29.12 12.77 33.55
C ALA A 261 -27.85 13.60 33.35
N VAL A 262 -26.70 13.01 33.70
CA VAL A 262 -25.40 13.40 33.16
C VAL A 262 -25.03 12.44 32.01
N LEU A 263 -24.86 12.98 30.82
CA LEU A 263 -24.58 12.27 29.58
C LEU A 263 -23.09 12.05 29.45
N CYS A 264 -22.69 10.82 29.19
CA CYS A 264 -21.31 10.43 28.96
C CYS A 264 -21.09 10.21 27.44
N LEU A 265 -20.39 11.14 26.79
CA LEU A 265 -20.10 11.12 25.36
C LEU A 265 -18.64 10.83 25.15
N ARG A 266 -18.33 10.00 24.16
CA ARG A 266 -16.96 9.80 23.68
C ARG A 266 -16.91 9.61 22.18
N ASP A 267 -15.72 9.80 21.62
CA ASP A 267 -15.39 9.41 20.25
C ASP A 267 -14.86 7.96 20.28
N ASN A 268 -15.68 7.04 19.81
CA ASN A 268 -15.39 5.61 19.89
C ASN A 268 -14.27 5.20 18.94
N VAL A 269 -13.44 4.26 19.38
CA VAL A 269 -12.50 3.59 18.50
C VAL A 269 -13.28 2.88 17.40
N ARG A 270 -12.81 2.97 16.17
CA ARG A 270 -13.41 2.29 15.01
C ARG A 270 -13.25 0.78 15.18
N THR A 271 -14.27 0.04 14.85
CA THR A 271 -14.25 -1.43 14.95
C THR A 271 -13.19 -2.06 14.05
N ASP A 272 -12.94 -1.46 12.86
CA ASP A 272 -11.94 -1.90 11.92
C ASP A 272 -10.50 -1.48 12.31
N ALA A 273 -10.34 -0.53 13.21
CA ALA A 273 -9.02 -0.03 13.63
C ALA A 273 -8.23 -1.07 14.44
N VAL A 274 -8.87 -1.76 15.37
CA VAL A 274 -8.21 -2.75 16.25
C VAL A 274 -7.58 -3.88 15.44
N GLU A 275 -8.37 -4.50 14.56
CA GLU A 275 -7.87 -5.57 13.68
C GLU A 275 -6.80 -5.07 12.73
N THR A 276 -7.00 -3.89 12.15
CA THR A 276 -6.05 -3.32 11.19
C THR A 276 -4.72 -2.96 11.84
N VAL A 277 -4.72 -2.37 13.04
CA VAL A 277 -3.49 -2.08 13.81
C VAL A 277 -2.70 -3.36 14.07
N GLN A 278 -3.38 -4.44 14.44
CA GLN A 278 -2.72 -5.72 14.63
C GLN A 278 -2.09 -6.24 13.33
N ILE A 279 -2.84 -6.22 12.21
CA ILE A 279 -2.33 -6.64 10.89
C ILE A 279 -1.11 -5.80 10.47
N LEU A 280 -1.15 -4.48 10.70
CA LEU A 280 -0.02 -3.59 10.37
C LEU A 280 1.21 -3.89 11.23
N ASN A 281 1.03 -4.10 12.54
CA ASN A 281 2.13 -4.48 13.44
C ASN A 281 2.73 -5.83 13.05
N ASP A 282 1.92 -6.84 12.73
CA ASP A 282 2.36 -8.16 12.25
C ASP A 282 3.10 -8.06 10.91
N ALA A 283 2.72 -7.08 10.08
CA ALA A 283 3.37 -6.75 8.82
C ALA A 283 4.68 -5.96 8.98
N GLY A 284 5.15 -5.74 10.22
CA GLY A 284 6.37 -4.98 10.52
C GLY A 284 6.20 -3.47 10.40
N ILE A 285 4.98 -2.95 10.47
CA ILE A 285 4.68 -1.52 10.41
C ILE A 285 4.32 -1.04 11.81
N GLN A 286 5.19 -0.24 12.40
CA GLN A 286 4.95 0.40 13.69
C GLN A 286 3.85 1.46 13.54
N VAL A 287 2.73 1.30 14.26
CA VAL A 287 1.68 2.33 14.32
C VAL A 287 1.95 3.23 15.53
N VAL A 288 2.01 4.55 15.29
CA VAL A 288 2.24 5.58 16.30
C VAL A 288 1.08 6.56 16.25
N MET A 289 0.31 6.67 17.33
CA MET A 289 -0.76 7.66 17.44
C MET A 289 -0.21 9.02 17.87
N VAL A 290 -0.57 10.07 17.15
CA VAL A 290 -0.16 11.46 17.44
C VAL A 290 -1.40 12.32 17.55
N THR A 291 -1.70 12.84 18.74
CA THR A 291 -2.93 13.57 19.02
C THR A 291 -2.71 14.82 19.89
N GLY A 292 -3.55 15.84 19.69
CA GLY A 292 -3.62 17.01 20.57
C GLY A 292 -4.32 16.76 21.92
N ASP A 293 -4.90 15.58 22.13
CA ASP A 293 -5.64 15.24 23.36
C ASP A 293 -4.70 15.10 24.57
N ALA A 294 -5.32 15.11 25.77
CA ALA A 294 -4.61 14.83 27.02
C ALA A 294 -4.05 13.39 27.03
N GLU A 295 -2.99 13.19 27.79
CA GLU A 295 -2.26 11.92 27.85
C GLU A 295 -3.16 10.76 28.27
N GLU A 296 -3.99 10.95 29.30
CA GLU A 296 -4.89 9.91 29.81
C GLU A 296 -5.86 9.44 28.72
N THR A 297 -6.39 10.38 27.92
CA THR A 297 -7.28 10.10 26.79
C THR A 297 -6.54 9.33 25.69
N ALA A 298 -5.37 9.81 25.34
CA ALA A 298 -4.55 9.21 24.29
C ALA A 298 -4.15 7.77 24.65
N VAL A 299 -3.69 7.55 25.89
CA VAL A 299 -3.31 6.22 26.40
C VAL A 299 -4.50 5.25 26.39
N ALA A 300 -5.68 5.70 26.86
CA ALA A 300 -6.87 4.85 26.90
C ALA A 300 -7.29 4.39 25.48
N ILE A 301 -7.32 5.32 24.51
CA ILE A 301 -7.65 5.02 23.12
C ILE A 301 -6.59 4.13 22.47
N ALA A 302 -5.30 4.38 22.72
CA ALA A 302 -4.21 3.58 22.18
C ALA A 302 -4.23 2.14 22.70
N LYS A 303 -4.59 1.92 23.96
CA LYS A 303 -4.81 0.59 24.55
C LYS A 303 -6.00 -0.10 23.88
N GLU A 304 -7.14 0.59 23.77
CA GLU A 304 -8.34 0.04 23.13
C GLU A 304 -8.10 -0.31 21.65
N ALA A 305 -7.33 0.51 20.93
CA ALA A 305 -6.96 0.27 19.53
C ALA A 305 -5.85 -0.76 19.34
N GLY A 306 -5.22 -1.29 20.41
CA GLY A 306 -4.11 -2.24 20.32
C GLY A 306 -2.77 -1.63 19.87
N ILE A 307 -2.64 -0.31 19.88
CA ILE A 307 -1.40 0.40 19.57
C ILE A 307 -0.40 0.26 20.72
N LEU A 308 -0.90 0.36 21.94
CA LEU A 308 -0.15 0.24 23.19
C LEU A 308 -0.37 -1.17 23.77
N ALA A 309 0.54 -2.10 23.44
CA ALA A 309 0.39 -3.50 23.78
C ALA A 309 1.38 -3.99 24.87
N ASP A 310 2.59 -3.43 24.94
CA ASP A 310 3.65 -3.81 25.90
C ASP A 310 4.07 -2.61 26.75
N GLU A 311 3.45 -2.46 27.90
CA GLU A 311 3.73 -1.33 28.82
C GLU A 311 5.20 -1.22 29.27
N LYS A 312 6.01 -2.25 29.09
CA LYS A 312 7.44 -2.22 29.47
C LYS A 312 8.34 -1.71 28.36
N LYS A 313 7.91 -1.80 27.11
CA LYS A 313 8.69 -1.43 25.92
C LYS A 313 8.10 -0.21 25.23
N ASP A 314 6.79 -0.11 25.19
CA ASP A 314 6.08 0.94 24.48
C ASP A 314 6.23 2.28 25.21
N VAL A 315 6.61 3.30 24.45
CA VAL A 315 6.85 4.65 24.98
C VAL A 315 5.68 5.57 24.64
N VAL A 316 5.25 6.31 25.64
CA VAL A 316 4.30 7.41 25.52
C VAL A 316 5.05 8.70 25.84
N LEU A 317 4.86 9.74 25.03
CA LEU A 317 5.43 11.07 25.28
C LEU A 317 4.33 12.13 25.19
N THR A 318 4.44 13.13 26.03
CA THR A 318 3.72 14.39 25.87
C THR A 318 4.53 15.35 25.00
N HIS A 319 3.87 16.39 24.44
CA HIS A 319 4.59 17.48 23.75
C HIS A 319 5.73 18.05 24.61
N GLU A 320 5.47 18.30 25.89
CA GLU A 320 6.45 18.92 26.80
C GLU A 320 7.67 18.02 27.06
N GLU A 321 7.47 16.71 27.14
CA GLU A 321 8.56 15.74 27.28
C GLU A 321 9.36 15.63 25.99
N MET A 322 8.66 15.58 24.84
CA MET A 322 9.30 15.53 23.53
C MET A 322 10.11 16.81 23.22
N GLU A 323 9.65 17.99 23.69
CA GLU A 323 10.35 19.27 23.50
C GLU A 323 11.65 19.32 24.31
N LYS A 324 11.73 18.63 25.46
CA LYS A 324 12.95 18.53 26.28
C LYS A 324 14.02 17.60 25.68
N LEU A 325 13.63 16.68 24.78
CA LEU A 325 14.56 15.77 24.13
C LEU A 325 15.24 16.43 22.94
N SER A 326 16.54 16.28 22.85
CA SER A 326 17.29 16.59 21.63
C SER A 326 16.87 15.66 20.49
N ASP A 327 17.17 16.02 19.25
CA ASP A 327 16.86 15.20 18.09
C ASP A 327 17.53 13.81 18.15
N GLU A 328 18.76 13.75 18.67
CA GLU A 328 19.50 12.49 18.81
C GLU A 328 18.92 11.59 19.92
N GLU A 329 18.39 12.17 21.00
CA GLU A 329 17.69 11.43 22.05
C GLU A 329 16.33 10.91 21.53
N LEU A 330 15.58 11.75 20.82
CA LEU A 330 14.30 11.38 20.24
C LEU A 330 14.45 10.26 19.21
N LYS A 331 15.49 10.27 18.37
CA LYS A 331 15.80 9.17 17.45
C LYS A 331 15.98 7.81 18.14
N LYS A 332 16.54 7.80 19.36
CA LYS A 332 16.69 6.55 20.14
C LYS A 332 15.38 6.02 20.69
N VAL A 333 14.42 6.92 20.91
CA VAL A 333 13.08 6.59 21.46
C VAL A 333 12.12 6.14 20.36
N LEU A 334 12.26 6.69 19.14
CA LEU A 334 11.36 6.43 18.00
C LEU A 334 11.01 4.96 17.77
N PRO A 335 11.93 3.99 17.86
CA PRO A 335 11.59 2.58 17.61
C PRO A 335 10.55 1.99 18.58
N ASN A 336 10.45 2.55 19.79
CA ASN A 336 9.51 2.10 20.82
C ASN A 336 8.34 3.08 21.04
N LEU A 337 8.33 4.21 20.34
CA LEU A 337 7.30 5.22 20.47
C LEU A 337 5.96 4.69 19.96
N ARG A 338 4.89 4.84 20.75
CA ARG A 338 3.54 4.43 20.38
C ARG A 338 2.52 5.57 20.43
N VAL A 339 2.71 6.51 21.33
CA VAL A 339 1.76 7.61 21.52
C VAL A 339 2.51 8.91 21.75
N VAL A 340 2.07 9.96 21.07
CA VAL A 340 2.41 11.36 21.39
C VAL A 340 1.12 12.12 21.68
N SER A 341 0.99 12.60 22.91
CA SER A 341 -0.16 13.35 23.39
C SER A 341 0.13 14.84 23.47
N ARG A 342 -0.92 15.68 23.48
CA ARG A 342 -0.84 17.16 23.45
C ARG A 342 0.01 17.69 22.30
N ALA A 343 0.14 16.91 21.22
CA ALA A 343 1.00 17.22 20.08
C ALA A 343 0.55 18.51 19.39
N LYS A 344 1.54 19.32 19.02
CA LYS A 344 1.38 20.50 18.16
C LYS A 344 1.62 20.11 16.69
N PRO A 345 1.15 20.92 15.71
CA PRO A 345 1.37 20.62 14.29
C PRO A 345 2.84 20.41 13.89
N LEU A 346 3.74 21.17 14.49
CA LEU A 346 5.19 21.04 14.22
C LEU A 346 5.78 19.74 14.76
N ASP A 347 5.21 19.16 15.80
CA ASP A 347 5.67 17.89 16.37
C ASP A 347 5.47 16.74 15.39
N LYS A 348 4.32 16.72 14.70
CA LYS A 348 4.02 15.72 13.66
C LYS A 348 5.08 15.75 12.57
N LYS A 349 5.44 16.93 12.08
CA LYS A 349 6.49 17.10 11.07
C LYS A 349 7.88 16.69 11.60
N ARG A 350 8.22 17.05 12.86
CA ARG A 350 9.50 16.70 13.50
C ARG A 350 9.66 15.18 13.62
N LEU A 351 8.63 14.50 14.09
CA LEU A 351 8.60 13.03 14.21
C LEU A 351 8.86 12.34 12.88
N VAL A 352 8.14 12.72 11.83
CA VAL A 352 8.33 12.19 10.48
C VAL A 352 9.76 12.43 10.01
N SER A 353 10.26 13.67 10.12
CA SER A 353 11.60 14.03 9.65
C SER A 353 12.71 13.24 10.37
N LEU A 354 12.62 13.09 11.69
CA LEU A 354 13.61 12.34 12.47
C LEU A 354 13.53 10.83 12.21
N SER A 355 12.32 10.32 12.00
CA SER A 355 12.13 8.92 11.63
C SER A 355 12.74 8.59 10.26
N GLN A 356 12.60 9.49 9.28
CA GLN A 356 13.26 9.37 7.98
C GLN A 356 14.80 9.39 8.07
N GLN A 357 15.36 10.17 9.01
CA GLN A 357 16.82 10.25 9.23
C GLN A 357 17.43 8.95 9.81
N ILE A 358 16.61 8.07 10.35
CA ILE A 358 17.02 6.72 10.79
C ILE A 358 16.58 5.63 9.81
N ASP A 359 16.47 5.99 8.51
CA ASP A 359 16.16 5.12 7.38
C ASP A 359 14.75 4.49 7.40
N ASN A 360 13.80 5.05 8.16
CA ASN A 360 12.41 4.62 8.09
C ASN A 360 11.72 5.19 6.84
N VAL A 361 10.77 4.41 6.31
CA VAL A 361 9.78 4.86 5.32
C VAL A 361 8.50 5.16 6.07
N CYS A 362 8.14 6.43 6.12
CA CYS A 362 7.09 6.94 6.99
C CYS A 362 5.79 7.20 6.23
N GLY A 363 4.70 6.60 6.70
CA GLY A 363 3.35 7.03 6.40
C GLY A 363 2.87 8.06 7.43
N MET A 364 2.03 8.99 7.00
CA MET A 364 1.36 9.95 7.89
C MET A 364 -0.10 10.06 7.51
N THR A 365 -1.02 9.97 8.48
CA THR A 365 -2.44 10.28 8.26
C THR A 365 -2.79 11.66 8.81
N GLY A 366 -3.75 12.33 8.20
CA GLY A 366 -4.26 13.61 8.69
C GLY A 366 -5.52 14.05 7.97
N ASP A 367 -6.34 14.87 8.64
CA ASP A 367 -7.59 15.40 8.11
C ASP A 367 -7.65 16.94 8.15
N GLY A 368 -6.78 17.57 8.95
CA GLY A 368 -6.77 19.00 9.20
C GLY A 368 -5.71 19.79 8.43
N VAL A 369 -5.89 21.11 8.38
CA VAL A 369 -4.87 22.06 7.86
C VAL A 369 -3.56 21.92 8.64
N ASN A 370 -3.64 21.59 9.92
CA ASN A 370 -2.50 21.42 10.82
C ASN A 370 -1.63 20.20 10.45
N ASP A 371 -2.18 19.24 9.72
CA ASP A 371 -1.49 18.01 9.31
C ASP A 371 -0.76 18.15 7.97
N ALA A 372 -1.14 19.13 7.16
CA ALA A 372 -0.60 19.31 5.82
C ALA A 372 0.95 19.37 5.76
N PRO A 373 1.67 20.05 6.68
CA PRO A 373 3.13 20.03 6.69
C PRO A 373 3.74 18.66 6.97
N ALA A 374 3.08 17.82 7.78
CA ALA A 374 3.53 16.47 8.10
C ALA A 374 3.17 15.47 6.97
N LEU A 375 1.98 15.62 6.36
CA LEU A 375 1.57 14.87 5.17
C LEU A 375 2.56 15.05 4.02
N LYS A 376 2.97 16.30 3.72
CA LYS A 376 3.97 16.60 2.69
C LYS A 376 5.39 16.13 3.04
N GLN A 377 5.73 16.03 4.33
CA GLN A 377 7.04 15.57 4.78
C GLN A 377 7.17 14.06 4.70
N ALA A 378 6.08 13.32 4.91
CA ALA A 378 6.07 11.87 4.90
C ALA A 378 6.46 11.31 3.52
N ASP A 379 6.88 10.05 3.49
CA ASP A 379 7.11 9.33 2.24
C ASP A 379 5.78 9.01 1.55
N ILE A 380 4.74 8.82 2.38
CA ILE A 380 3.36 8.67 1.92
C ILE A 380 2.43 9.44 2.86
N GLY A 381 1.80 10.49 2.34
CA GLY A 381 0.75 11.23 3.01
C GLY A 381 -0.63 10.62 2.72
N PHE A 382 -1.33 10.13 3.75
CA PHE A 382 -2.70 9.63 3.65
C PHE A 382 -3.67 10.70 4.18
N ALA A 383 -4.34 11.43 3.31
CA ALA A 383 -5.37 12.37 3.69
C ALA A 383 -6.72 11.65 3.84
N MET A 384 -7.52 12.03 4.85
CA MET A 384 -8.86 11.48 5.05
C MET A 384 -9.87 12.14 4.11
N GLY A 385 -10.86 11.38 3.64
CA GLY A 385 -11.87 11.84 2.69
C GLY A 385 -12.74 12.97 3.22
N ASP A 386 -13.07 12.95 4.52
CA ASP A 386 -13.80 14.02 5.22
C ASP A 386 -12.89 15.17 5.67
N GLY A 387 -11.59 15.08 5.40
CA GLY A 387 -10.62 16.10 5.75
C GLY A 387 -10.74 17.38 4.93
N THR A 388 -10.03 18.41 5.36
CA THR A 388 -10.00 19.70 4.67
C THR A 388 -9.36 19.59 3.28
N ALA A 389 -9.77 20.45 2.34
CA ALA A 389 -9.17 20.50 1.00
C ALA A 389 -7.64 20.65 1.05
N VAL A 390 -7.11 21.41 2.02
CA VAL A 390 -5.67 21.60 2.24
C VAL A 390 -4.97 20.30 2.63
N ALA A 391 -5.59 19.48 3.49
CA ALA A 391 -5.06 18.17 3.86
C ALA A 391 -5.11 17.20 2.65
N GLN A 392 -6.22 17.18 1.91
CA GLN A 392 -6.37 16.33 0.73
C GLN A 392 -5.36 16.70 -0.38
N GLU A 393 -5.10 17.98 -0.60
CA GLU A 393 -4.11 18.46 -1.55
C GLU A 393 -2.66 18.17 -1.10
N ALA A 394 -2.43 18.14 0.21
CA ALA A 394 -1.13 17.80 0.79
C ALA A 394 -0.84 16.29 0.78
N GLY A 395 -1.88 15.46 0.73
CA GLY A 395 -1.77 14.00 0.75
C GLY A 395 -1.43 13.41 -0.62
N ASP A 396 -0.67 12.32 -0.61
CA ASP A 396 -0.38 11.53 -1.82
C ASP A 396 -1.51 10.57 -2.16
N VAL A 397 -2.25 10.15 -1.15
CA VAL A 397 -3.38 9.24 -1.24
C VAL A 397 -4.53 9.78 -0.40
N VAL A 398 -5.75 9.83 -0.96
CA VAL A 398 -6.95 10.21 -0.23
C VAL A 398 -7.78 8.98 0.09
N ILE A 399 -8.06 8.75 1.37
CA ILE A 399 -8.84 7.63 1.89
C ILE A 399 -10.31 8.06 2.01
N LEU A 400 -11.12 7.79 0.98
CA LEU A 400 -12.48 8.32 0.85
C LEU A 400 -13.46 7.82 1.93
N ASN A 401 -13.19 6.67 2.54
CA ASN A 401 -14.00 6.07 3.62
C ASN A 401 -13.43 6.29 5.02
N ASN A 402 -12.35 7.03 5.15
CA ASN A 402 -11.64 7.32 6.40
C ASN A 402 -11.20 6.07 7.20
N SER A 403 -11.02 4.92 6.55
CA SER A 403 -10.72 3.64 7.19
C SER A 403 -9.23 3.31 7.16
N LEU A 404 -8.67 2.89 8.31
CA LEU A 404 -7.33 2.30 8.39
C LEU A 404 -7.19 1.04 7.54
N THR A 405 -8.27 0.30 7.34
CA THR A 405 -8.30 -0.87 6.45
C THR A 405 -7.90 -0.49 5.03
N SER A 406 -8.30 0.67 4.55
CA SER A 406 -7.90 1.17 3.24
C SER A 406 -6.40 1.48 3.16
N ILE A 407 -5.78 1.94 4.26
CA ILE A 407 -4.31 2.11 4.35
C ILE A 407 -3.61 0.74 4.28
N LYS A 408 -4.09 -0.25 5.01
CA LYS A 408 -3.62 -1.65 4.90
C LYS A 408 -3.74 -2.15 3.45
N ASP A 409 -4.84 -1.86 2.78
CA ASP A 409 -5.05 -2.24 1.39
C ASP A 409 -4.09 -1.52 0.43
N CYS A 410 -3.74 -0.25 0.68
CA CYS A 410 -2.66 0.45 -0.02
C CYS A 410 -1.33 -0.30 0.11
N VAL A 411 -0.94 -0.65 1.33
CA VAL A 411 0.31 -1.39 1.60
C VAL A 411 0.31 -2.74 0.89
N LEU A 412 -0.76 -3.52 1.01
CA LEU A 412 -0.89 -4.84 0.38
C LEU A 412 -0.77 -4.75 -1.15
N ASN A 413 -1.45 -3.79 -1.76
CA ASN A 413 -1.38 -3.59 -3.20
C ASN A 413 0.00 -3.15 -3.66
N SER A 414 0.63 -2.22 -2.95
CA SER A 414 1.99 -1.76 -3.27
C SER A 414 3.02 -2.86 -3.08
N ARG A 415 2.90 -3.71 -2.07
CA ARG A 415 3.74 -4.91 -1.90
C ARG A 415 3.54 -5.90 -3.04
N THR A 416 2.29 -6.10 -3.49
CA THR A 416 1.99 -6.92 -4.67
C THR A 416 2.65 -6.34 -5.92
N MET A 417 2.57 -5.02 -6.10
CA MET A 417 3.22 -4.32 -7.20
C MET A 417 4.74 -4.50 -7.17
N ALA A 418 5.38 -4.32 -6.02
CA ALA A 418 6.83 -4.52 -5.86
C ALA A 418 7.25 -5.96 -6.19
N LYS A 419 6.46 -6.97 -5.80
CA LYS A 419 6.68 -8.38 -6.18
C LYS A 419 6.53 -8.59 -7.69
N SER A 420 5.52 -7.99 -8.32
CA SER A 420 5.31 -8.07 -9.78
C SER A 420 6.48 -7.47 -10.55
N VAL A 421 6.95 -6.29 -10.13
CA VAL A 421 8.15 -5.65 -10.69
C VAL A 421 9.40 -6.53 -10.49
N GLY A 422 9.56 -7.14 -9.31
CA GLY A 422 10.66 -8.07 -9.03
C GLY A 422 10.65 -9.30 -9.95
N LYS A 423 9.47 -9.89 -10.21
CA LYS A 423 9.32 -11.01 -11.15
C LYS A 423 9.65 -10.59 -12.57
N PHE A 424 9.15 -9.46 -13.03
CA PHE A 424 9.48 -8.92 -14.34
C PHE A 424 10.98 -8.65 -14.47
N LEU A 425 11.62 -8.11 -13.44
CA LEU A 425 13.06 -7.85 -13.42
C LEU A 425 13.88 -9.13 -13.57
N ILE A 426 13.49 -10.24 -12.92
CA ILE A 426 14.12 -11.54 -13.11
C ILE A 426 14.00 -11.98 -14.57
N PHE A 427 12.81 -11.90 -15.14
CA PHE A 427 12.54 -12.25 -16.53
C PHE A 427 13.42 -11.44 -17.47
N GLN A 428 13.34 -10.13 -17.43
CA GLN A 428 14.05 -9.22 -18.34
C GLN A 428 15.57 -9.32 -18.20
N LEU A 429 16.12 -9.35 -16.97
CA LEU A 429 17.56 -9.47 -16.78
C LEU A 429 18.09 -10.85 -17.21
N THR A 430 17.29 -11.90 -17.09
CA THR A 430 17.67 -13.21 -17.63
C THR A 430 17.84 -13.13 -19.14
N VAL A 431 16.91 -12.53 -19.85
CA VAL A 431 16.96 -12.32 -21.30
C VAL A 431 18.20 -11.52 -21.67
N ASN A 432 18.37 -10.34 -21.07
CA ASN A 432 19.46 -9.42 -21.39
C ASN A 432 20.84 -10.03 -21.12
N ILE A 433 21.00 -10.73 -19.98
CA ILE A 433 22.28 -11.37 -19.63
C ILE A 433 22.56 -12.55 -20.55
N SER A 434 21.57 -13.38 -20.89
CA SER A 434 21.76 -14.50 -21.84
C SER A 434 22.18 -13.99 -23.19
N THR A 435 21.51 -12.98 -23.74
CA THR A 435 21.81 -12.39 -25.03
C THR A 435 23.20 -11.70 -25.03
N LEU A 436 23.52 -11.01 -23.93
CA LEU A 436 24.83 -10.38 -23.72
C LEU A 436 25.96 -11.42 -23.73
N LEU A 437 25.78 -12.51 -22.97
CA LEU A 437 26.77 -13.60 -22.93
C LEU A 437 26.97 -14.24 -24.32
N MET A 438 25.89 -14.48 -25.05
CA MET A 438 25.96 -15.01 -26.42
C MET A 438 26.79 -14.09 -27.33
N ASN A 439 26.56 -12.78 -27.27
CA ASN A 439 27.29 -11.82 -28.12
C ASN A 439 28.76 -11.62 -27.70
N ILE A 440 29.11 -11.81 -26.43
CA ILE A 440 30.52 -11.79 -25.98
C ILE A 440 31.23 -13.06 -26.38
N ILE A 441 30.57 -14.21 -26.33
CA ILE A 441 31.13 -15.51 -26.63
C ILE A 441 31.25 -15.73 -28.15
N ALA A 442 30.36 -15.15 -28.95
CA ALA A 442 30.32 -15.30 -30.41
C ALA A 442 31.66 -15.07 -31.10
N PRO A 443 32.40 -13.97 -30.88
CA PRO A 443 33.72 -13.77 -31.49
C PRO A 443 34.77 -14.81 -31.05
N ILE A 444 34.66 -15.29 -29.79
CA ILE A 444 35.58 -16.29 -29.24
C ILE A 444 35.42 -17.62 -29.95
N LEU A 445 34.18 -18.03 -30.25
CA LEU A 445 33.87 -19.27 -30.95
C LEU A 445 33.92 -19.13 -32.48
N GLY A 446 34.03 -17.90 -32.98
CA GLY A 446 34.14 -17.64 -34.44
C GLY A 446 32.78 -17.44 -35.11
N TRP A 447 31.72 -17.20 -34.33
CA TRP A 447 30.42 -16.88 -34.89
C TRP A 447 30.36 -15.40 -35.30
N THR A 448 29.72 -15.12 -36.44
CA THR A 448 29.58 -13.74 -36.94
C THR A 448 28.49 -13.00 -36.21
N GLU A 449 27.29 -13.53 -36.17
CA GLU A 449 26.11 -12.90 -35.49
C GLU A 449 25.18 -14.01 -34.99
N PRO A 450 25.11 -14.25 -33.65
CA PRO A 450 24.19 -15.25 -33.11
C PRO A 450 22.73 -14.81 -33.22
N PHE A 451 22.46 -13.50 -33.20
CA PHE A 451 21.15 -12.91 -33.40
C PHE A 451 21.18 -11.76 -34.39
N SER A 452 20.16 -11.68 -35.26
CA SER A 452 19.96 -10.51 -36.10
C SER A 452 19.44 -9.32 -35.29
N ILE A 453 19.66 -8.08 -35.78
CA ILE A 453 19.16 -6.85 -35.14
C ILE A 453 17.64 -6.90 -34.99
N VAL A 454 16.90 -7.44 -35.96
CA VAL A 454 15.44 -7.56 -35.91
C VAL A 454 15.00 -8.56 -34.84
N GLN A 455 15.71 -9.67 -34.64
CA GLN A 455 15.47 -10.61 -33.53
C GLN A 455 15.69 -9.94 -32.16
N ILE A 456 16.77 -9.15 -32.05
CA ILE A 456 17.06 -8.40 -30.83
C ILE A 456 15.94 -7.37 -30.51
N LEU A 457 15.49 -6.64 -31.53
CA LEU A 457 14.37 -5.69 -31.35
C LEU A 457 13.06 -6.40 -31.00
N TRP A 458 12.79 -7.56 -31.57
CA TRP A 458 11.65 -8.40 -31.19
C TRP A 458 11.71 -8.77 -29.71
N ILE A 459 12.86 -9.24 -29.24
CA ILE A 459 13.06 -9.64 -27.85
C ILE A 459 12.89 -8.45 -26.91
N ASN A 460 13.65 -7.37 -27.10
CA ASN A 460 13.74 -6.28 -26.13
C ASN A 460 12.57 -5.30 -26.19
N LEU A 461 11.97 -5.07 -27.36
CA LEU A 461 10.91 -4.08 -27.48
C LEU A 461 9.53 -4.71 -27.39
N ILE A 462 9.25 -5.75 -28.17
CA ILE A 462 7.89 -6.30 -28.26
C ILE A 462 7.65 -7.33 -27.14
N MET A 463 8.54 -8.30 -26.98
CA MET A 463 8.38 -9.37 -26.00
C MET A 463 8.45 -8.83 -24.57
N ASP A 464 9.38 -7.93 -24.26
CA ASP A 464 9.50 -7.32 -22.92
C ASP A 464 8.28 -6.46 -22.59
N THR A 465 7.74 -5.73 -23.58
CA THR A 465 6.49 -4.97 -23.42
C THR A 465 5.31 -5.89 -23.08
N LEU A 466 5.14 -6.97 -23.82
CA LEU A 466 4.08 -7.94 -23.57
C LEU A 466 4.28 -8.65 -22.23
N ALA A 467 5.52 -9.02 -21.89
CA ALA A 467 5.85 -9.62 -20.61
C ALA A 467 5.53 -8.69 -19.41
N ALA A 468 5.77 -7.37 -19.57
CA ALA A 468 5.38 -6.38 -18.57
C ALA A 468 3.86 -6.42 -18.29
N MET A 469 3.03 -6.56 -19.32
CA MET A 469 1.58 -6.71 -19.17
C MET A 469 1.22 -8.04 -18.48
N ALA A 470 1.92 -9.12 -18.79
CA ALA A 470 1.68 -10.42 -18.17
C ALA A 470 1.97 -10.42 -16.66
N PHE A 471 3.13 -9.89 -16.25
CA PHE A 471 3.52 -9.84 -14.84
C PHE A 471 2.79 -8.74 -14.06
N GLY A 472 2.28 -7.69 -14.72
CA GLY A 472 1.51 -6.62 -14.10
C GLY A 472 0.16 -7.07 -13.55
N GLY A 473 -0.41 -8.14 -14.06
CA GLY A 473 -1.72 -8.69 -13.64
C GLY A 473 -1.66 -9.73 -12.51
N GLU A 474 -0.57 -9.80 -11.75
CA GLU A 474 -0.45 -10.76 -10.62
C GLU A 474 -1.51 -10.49 -9.54
N PRO A 475 -2.12 -11.56 -8.97
CA PRO A 475 -3.16 -11.42 -7.96
C PRO A 475 -2.62 -10.87 -6.65
N ILE A 476 -3.49 -10.11 -5.94
CA ILE A 476 -3.21 -9.60 -4.61
C ILE A 476 -3.33 -10.76 -3.62
N LEU A 477 -2.26 -11.06 -2.90
CA LEU A 477 -2.22 -12.17 -1.95
C LEU A 477 -1.96 -11.66 -0.53
N ASP A 478 -2.85 -11.97 0.40
CA ASP A 478 -2.76 -11.55 1.83
C ASP A 478 -1.45 -12.00 2.48
N ARG A 479 -0.82 -13.05 1.98
CA ARG A 479 0.50 -13.50 2.46
C ARG A 479 1.58 -12.43 2.36
N TYR A 480 1.45 -11.46 1.44
CA TYR A 480 2.43 -10.37 1.31
C TYR A 480 2.40 -9.38 2.47
N MET A 481 1.31 -9.37 3.26
CA MET A 481 1.29 -8.63 4.53
C MET A 481 2.17 -9.27 5.62
N LYS A 482 2.54 -10.55 5.49
CA LYS A 482 3.45 -11.23 6.43
C LYS A 482 4.93 -10.97 6.13
N ASP A 483 5.24 -10.41 4.97
CA ASP A 483 6.61 -10.03 4.63
C ASP A 483 7.01 -8.79 5.44
N GLN A 484 8.24 -8.77 5.97
CA GLN A 484 8.77 -7.57 6.63
C GLN A 484 9.09 -6.50 5.59
N PRO A 485 8.91 -5.20 5.92
CA PRO A 485 9.25 -4.11 5.03
C PRO A 485 10.75 -4.12 4.70
N ALA A 486 11.08 -3.99 3.41
CA ALA A 486 12.47 -3.81 3.00
C ALA A 486 12.95 -2.40 3.38
N LYS A 487 14.22 -2.25 3.76
CA LYS A 487 14.81 -0.94 4.03
C LYS A 487 15.08 -0.19 2.73
N ARG A 488 15.10 1.14 2.78
CA ARG A 488 15.50 1.97 1.62
C ARG A 488 16.86 1.62 1.04
N THR A 489 17.79 1.20 1.90
CA THR A 489 19.15 0.81 1.55
C THR A 489 19.27 -0.60 1.01
N ASP A 490 18.20 -1.41 1.08
CA ASP A 490 18.22 -2.78 0.62
C ASP A 490 18.34 -2.83 -0.90
N ASN A 491 19.20 -3.75 -1.37
CA ASN A 491 19.38 -3.94 -2.79
C ASN A 491 18.16 -4.67 -3.37
N ILE A 492 17.54 -4.09 -4.40
CA ILE A 492 16.44 -4.72 -5.15
C ILE A 492 16.85 -6.11 -5.67
N LEU A 493 18.13 -6.26 -6.07
CA LEU A 493 18.70 -7.53 -6.49
C LEU A 493 19.07 -8.38 -5.26
N THR A 494 18.08 -9.01 -4.66
CA THR A 494 18.28 -9.95 -3.55
C THR A 494 19.11 -11.17 -3.98
N PRO A 495 19.71 -11.93 -3.05
CA PRO A 495 20.40 -13.18 -3.39
C PRO A 495 19.52 -14.17 -4.17
N TYR A 496 18.23 -14.22 -3.86
CA TYR A 496 17.25 -15.02 -4.59
C TYR A 496 17.13 -14.56 -6.05
N ILE A 497 16.95 -13.27 -6.30
CA ILE A 497 16.84 -12.68 -7.63
C ILE A 497 18.11 -12.92 -8.43
N LYS A 498 19.29 -12.67 -7.85
CA LYS A 498 20.59 -12.88 -8.49
C LYS A 498 20.78 -14.34 -8.91
N SER A 499 20.43 -15.29 -8.04
CA SER A 499 20.56 -16.71 -8.34
C SER A 499 19.58 -17.16 -9.43
N ALA A 500 18.35 -16.64 -9.44
CA ALA A 500 17.36 -16.95 -10.47
C ALA A 500 17.83 -16.49 -11.85
N ILE A 501 18.31 -15.26 -11.94
CA ILE A 501 18.88 -14.70 -13.18
C ILE A 501 20.11 -15.51 -13.61
N GLY A 502 21.04 -15.74 -12.69
CA GLY A 502 22.31 -16.41 -13.01
C GLY A 502 22.12 -17.83 -13.53
N VAL A 503 21.34 -18.66 -12.84
CA VAL A 503 21.10 -20.05 -13.23
C VAL A 503 20.35 -20.13 -14.56
N SER A 504 19.30 -19.32 -14.73
CA SER A 504 18.51 -19.31 -15.97
C SER A 504 19.34 -18.79 -17.16
N ALA A 505 20.10 -17.71 -16.98
CA ALA A 505 20.95 -17.16 -18.04
C ALA A 505 22.06 -18.14 -18.46
N ILE A 506 22.70 -18.80 -17.50
CA ILE A 506 23.72 -19.83 -17.79
C ILE A 506 23.08 -21.00 -18.54
N PHE A 507 21.93 -21.50 -18.13
CA PHE A 507 21.24 -22.58 -18.82
C PHE A 507 20.93 -22.22 -20.27
N ILE A 508 20.32 -21.04 -20.50
CA ILE A 508 19.96 -20.59 -21.87
C ILE A 508 21.22 -20.42 -22.73
N THR A 509 22.26 -19.79 -22.18
CA THR A 509 23.52 -19.56 -22.89
C THR A 509 24.21 -20.88 -23.25
N LEU A 510 24.37 -21.80 -22.29
CA LEU A 510 25.00 -23.10 -22.54
C LEU A 510 24.20 -23.93 -23.53
N GLY A 511 22.86 -23.96 -23.41
CA GLY A 511 22.01 -24.66 -24.38
C GLY A 511 22.16 -24.11 -25.80
N SER A 512 22.24 -22.79 -25.94
CA SER A 512 22.49 -22.14 -27.25
C SER A 512 23.85 -22.49 -27.81
N ILE A 513 24.90 -22.52 -26.98
CA ILE A 513 26.26 -22.94 -27.39
C ILE A 513 26.26 -24.41 -27.81
N LEU A 514 25.63 -25.30 -27.05
CA LEU A 514 25.54 -26.72 -27.40
C LEU A 514 24.86 -26.95 -28.74
N ILE A 515 23.88 -26.12 -29.08
CA ILE A 515 23.20 -26.16 -30.39
C ILE A 515 24.13 -25.68 -31.49
N LEU A 516 24.72 -24.49 -31.40
CA LEU A 516 25.54 -23.87 -32.43
C LEU A 516 26.88 -24.58 -32.64
N GLU A 517 27.43 -25.26 -31.65
CA GLU A 517 28.63 -26.11 -31.78
C GLU A 517 28.29 -27.57 -32.09
N ASN A 518 27.02 -27.87 -32.35
CA ASN A 518 26.49 -29.21 -32.61
C ASN A 518 27.01 -30.28 -31.63
N ILE A 519 27.17 -29.93 -30.38
CA ILE A 519 27.69 -30.85 -29.35
C ILE A 519 26.68 -31.97 -29.12
N GLY A 520 27.15 -33.20 -29.25
CA GLY A 520 26.31 -34.41 -29.19
C GLY A 520 25.49 -34.71 -30.44
N GLY A 521 25.76 -34.00 -31.54
CA GLY A 521 25.10 -34.26 -32.82
C GLY A 521 23.64 -33.87 -32.91
N ILE A 522 23.17 -33.03 -31.97
CA ILE A 522 21.73 -32.63 -31.87
C ILE A 522 21.32 -31.91 -33.15
N THR A 523 22.10 -30.97 -33.60
CA THR A 523 21.81 -30.13 -34.76
C THR A 523 21.86 -30.97 -36.03
N SER A 524 22.90 -31.82 -36.20
CA SER A 524 23.00 -32.77 -37.31
C SER A 524 21.81 -33.75 -37.37
N TRP A 525 21.22 -34.07 -36.25
CA TRP A 525 20.05 -34.96 -36.17
C TRP A 525 18.73 -34.28 -36.58
N VAL A 526 18.62 -32.96 -36.40
CA VAL A 526 17.39 -32.22 -36.73
C VAL A 526 17.44 -31.55 -38.12
N ILE A 527 18.62 -31.27 -38.66
CA ILE A 527 18.78 -30.69 -40.01
C ILE A 527 18.37 -31.72 -41.06
N PRO A 528 17.41 -31.37 -41.96
CA PRO A 528 17.00 -32.28 -43.03
C PRO A 528 18.13 -32.57 -44.03
N ALA A 529 18.17 -33.79 -44.55
CA ALA A 529 19.05 -34.13 -45.63
C ALA A 529 18.70 -33.30 -46.88
N GLY A 530 19.67 -32.53 -47.40
CA GLY A 530 19.43 -31.62 -48.53
C GLY A 530 18.96 -30.22 -48.17
N CYS A 531 19.11 -29.80 -46.91
CA CYS A 531 18.87 -28.42 -46.48
C CYS A 531 19.69 -27.45 -47.34
N ALA A 532 19.06 -26.43 -47.90
CA ALA A 532 19.71 -25.45 -48.78
C ALA A 532 20.71 -24.55 -48.05
N ASP A 533 20.39 -24.21 -46.79
CA ASP A 533 21.21 -23.36 -45.91
C ASP A 533 21.23 -23.96 -44.50
N PRO A 534 22.15 -24.89 -44.22
CA PRO A 534 22.27 -25.53 -42.92
C PRO A 534 22.63 -24.55 -41.80
N GLU A 535 23.42 -23.52 -42.07
CA GLU A 535 23.83 -22.52 -41.09
C GLU A 535 22.63 -21.66 -40.63
N LEU A 536 21.83 -21.19 -41.59
CA LEU A 536 20.61 -20.45 -41.27
C LEU A 536 19.59 -21.33 -40.52
N TYR A 537 19.52 -22.62 -40.88
CA TYR A 537 18.62 -23.57 -40.16
C TYR A 537 19.07 -23.77 -38.71
N GLU A 538 20.35 -23.91 -38.47
CA GLU A 538 20.94 -24.05 -37.14
C GLU A 538 20.71 -22.79 -36.28
N LYS A 539 20.95 -21.60 -36.83
CA LYS A 539 20.67 -20.32 -36.16
C LYS A 539 19.18 -20.17 -35.86
N THR A 540 18.30 -20.58 -36.77
CA THR A 540 16.85 -20.56 -36.54
C THR A 540 16.44 -21.53 -35.43
N PHE A 541 17.03 -22.74 -35.41
CA PHE A 541 16.79 -23.73 -34.36
C PHE A 541 17.27 -23.25 -32.99
N MET A 542 18.45 -22.63 -32.93
CA MET A 542 18.96 -21.98 -31.70
C MET A 542 18.03 -20.83 -31.24
N PHE A 543 17.60 -19.98 -32.16
CA PHE A 543 16.69 -18.88 -31.85
C PHE A 543 15.32 -19.38 -31.29
N ALA A 544 14.79 -20.47 -31.86
CA ALA A 544 13.60 -21.14 -31.36
C ALA A 544 13.81 -21.64 -29.92
N PHE A 545 14.90 -22.38 -29.67
CA PHE A 545 15.24 -22.83 -28.31
C PHE A 545 15.37 -21.68 -27.34
N PHE A 546 16.08 -20.62 -27.70
CA PHE A 546 16.33 -19.46 -26.87
C PHE A 546 15.01 -18.82 -26.37
N ILE A 547 14.09 -18.53 -27.31
CA ILE A 547 12.83 -17.88 -26.96
C ILE A 547 11.89 -18.82 -26.21
N TYR A 548 11.78 -20.09 -26.59
CA TYR A 548 10.96 -21.05 -25.85
C TYR A 548 11.48 -21.25 -24.42
N ALA A 549 12.80 -21.26 -24.21
CA ALA A 549 13.38 -21.33 -22.88
C ALA A 549 13.02 -20.11 -22.04
N ILE A 550 13.00 -18.92 -22.62
CA ILE A 550 12.54 -17.69 -21.94
C ILE A 550 11.06 -17.79 -21.58
N ILE A 551 10.21 -18.26 -22.50
CA ILE A 551 8.77 -18.43 -22.26
C ILE A 551 8.53 -19.43 -21.12
N PHE A 552 9.18 -20.58 -21.11
CA PHE A 552 9.07 -21.55 -20.04
C PHE A 552 9.65 -21.03 -18.71
N ASN A 553 10.73 -20.24 -18.77
CA ASN A 553 11.29 -19.59 -17.59
C ASN A 553 10.36 -18.55 -16.97
N SER A 554 9.43 -17.97 -17.73
CA SER A 554 8.41 -17.07 -17.18
C SER A 554 7.56 -17.74 -16.10
N LEU A 555 7.28 -19.05 -16.23
CA LEU A 555 6.59 -19.84 -15.20
C LEU A 555 7.43 -19.97 -13.92
N ASN A 556 8.73 -20.21 -14.05
CA ASN A 556 9.67 -20.26 -12.94
C ASN A 556 9.71 -18.93 -12.18
N THR A 557 9.76 -17.84 -12.94
CA THR A 557 9.86 -16.47 -12.44
C THR A 557 8.58 -16.04 -11.71
N ARG A 558 7.41 -16.50 -12.21
CA ARG A 558 6.11 -16.13 -11.66
C ARG A 558 5.91 -16.64 -10.23
N SER A 559 6.40 -17.83 -9.91
CA SER A 559 6.21 -18.45 -8.59
C SER A 559 7.53 -18.62 -7.85
N GLU A 560 7.61 -18.12 -6.62
CA GLU A 560 8.73 -18.40 -5.71
C GLU A 560 8.68 -19.82 -5.13
N LYS A 561 7.53 -20.51 -5.25
CA LYS A 561 7.29 -21.86 -4.73
C LYS A 561 7.56 -22.93 -5.79
N PHE A 562 7.54 -24.20 -5.37
CA PHE A 562 7.64 -25.34 -6.27
C PHE A 562 6.41 -25.49 -7.17
N ASN A 563 5.23 -25.08 -6.70
CA ASN A 563 4.03 -25.06 -7.54
C ASN A 563 4.06 -23.84 -8.46
N LEU A 564 4.45 -24.04 -9.69
CA LEU A 564 4.56 -22.98 -10.71
C LEU A 564 3.18 -22.49 -11.19
N PHE A 565 2.14 -23.30 -10.99
CA PHE A 565 0.78 -22.98 -11.41
C PHE A 565 -0.09 -22.39 -10.27
N GLU A 566 0.51 -22.08 -9.12
CA GLU A 566 -0.18 -21.43 -8.00
C GLU A 566 -0.85 -20.13 -8.49
N HIS A 567 -2.17 -20.00 -8.26
CA HIS A 567 -2.98 -18.83 -8.66
C HIS A 567 -2.92 -18.44 -10.15
N ILE A 568 -2.53 -19.34 -11.05
CA ILE A 568 -2.43 -19.02 -12.49
C ILE A 568 -3.79 -18.65 -13.10
N GLY A 569 -4.87 -19.27 -12.62
CA GLY A 569 -6.24 -18.98 -13.06
C GLY A 569 -6.73 -17.57 -12.69
N GLU A 570 -6.13 -16.95 -11.67
CA GLU A 570 -6.44 -15.58 -11.25
C GLU A 570 -5.72 -14.55 -12.11
N ASN A 571 -4.57 -14.90 -12.71
CA ASN A 571 -3.84 -14.04 -13.66
C ASN A 571 -4.12 -14.49 -15.11
N LYS A 572 -5.31 -14.20 -15.61
CA LYS A 572 -5.70 -14.51 -16.99
C LYS A 572 -4.81 -13.79 -18.01
N ASN A 573 -4.36 -12.59 -17.69
CA ASN A 573 -3.49 -11.79 -18.56
C ASN A 573 -2.14 -12.49 -18.77
N PHE A 574 -1.57 -13.10 -17.74
CA PHE A 574 -0.32 -13.86 -17.88
C PHE A 574 -0.48 -15.02 -18.87
N VAL A 575 -1.53 -15.81 -18.70
CA VAL A 575 -1.78 -16.98 -19.58
C VAL A 575 -2.00 -16.53 -21.03
N LEU A 576 -2.84 -15.52 -21.23
CA LEU A 576 -3.18 -15.00 -22.57
C LEU A 576 -1.95 -14.40 -23.25
N VAL A 577 -1.20 -13.56 -22.56
CA VAL A 577 -0.06 -12.86 -23.14
C VAL A 577 1.10 -13.81 -23.40
N MET A 578 1.45 -14.69 -22.46
CA MET A 578 2.51 -15.69 -22.67
C MET A 578 2.13 -16.69 -23.76
N GLY A 579 0.85 -17.06 -23.84
CA GLY A 579 0.33 -17.86 -24.95
C GLY A 579 0.42 -17.13 -26.30
N ALA A 580 0.11 -15.83 -26.33
CA ALA A 580 0.25 -15.01 -27.52
C ALA A 580 1.72 -14.90 -27.97
N ILE A 581 2.66 -14.66 -27.04
CA ILE A 581 4.09 -14.63 -27.34
C ILE A 581 4.54 -15.97 -27.92
N PHE A 582 4.08 -17.09 -27.34
CA PHE A 582 4.41 -18.43 -27.84
C PHE A 582 3.93 -18.64 -29.29
N VAL A 583 2.68 -18.27 -29.58
CA VAL A 583 2.11 -18.38 -30.94
C VAL A 583 2.83 -17.45 -31.90
N LEU A 584 3.04 -16.19 -31.55
CA LEU A 584 3.75 -15.22 -32.39
C LEU A 584 5.17 -15.66 -32.67
N GLN A 585 5.88 -16.19 -31.67
CA GLN A 585 7.23 -16.73 -31.86
C GLN A 585 7.25 -17.89 -32.85
N THR A 586 6.31 -18.81 -32.74
CA THR A 586 6.19 -19.93 -33.68
C THR A 586 5.93 -19.42 -35.09
N ILE A 587 5.06 -18.43 -35.27
CA ILE A 587 4.81 -17.78 -36.57
C ILE A 587 6.06 -17.10 -37.10
N ILE A 588 6.83 -16.39 -36.27
CA ILE A 588 8.09 -15.74 -36.70
C ILE A 588 9.12 -16.76 -37.18
N ILE A 589 9.24 -17.90 -36.50
CA ILE A 589 10.14 -18.97 -36.89
C ILE A 589 9.72 -19.52 -38.26
N GLU A 590 8.46 -19.77 -38.49
CA GLU A 590 7.95 -20.44 -39.66
C GLU A 590 7.88 -19.55 -40.91
N ILE A 591 7.49 -18.28 -40.76
CA ILE A 591 7.24 -17.37 -41.90
C ILE A 591 8.04 -16.07 -41.86
N GLY A 592 8.91 -15.86 -40.87
CA GLY A 592 9.68 -14.61 -40.71
C GLY A 592 10.71 -14.39 -41.81
N GLY A 593 11.26 -15.46 -42.37
CA GLY A 593 12.10 -15.42 -43.55
C GLY A 593 13.24 -14.40 -43.48
N LYS A 594 13.45 -13.64 -44.54
CA LYS A 594 14.51 -12.63 -44.62
C LYS A 594 14.39 -11.50 -43.61
N VAL A 595 13.18 -11.18 -43.12
CA VAL A 595 12.97 -10.09 -42.18
C VAL A 595 13.56 -10.44 -40.81
N PHE A 596 13.27 -11.64 -40.33
CA PHE A 596 13.77 -12.13 -39.05
C PHE A 596 15.04 -12.97 -39.17
N ASN A 597 15.59 -13.13 -40.37
CA ASN A 597 16.72 -14.02 -40.66
C ASN A 597 16.45 -15.43 -40.11
N THR A 598 15.30 -16.01 -40.53
CA THR A 598 14.83 -17.35 -40.14
C THR A 598 14.51 -18.19 -41.38
N THR A 599 14.51 -19.49 -41.21
CA THR A 599 14.06 -20.45 -42.23
C THR A 599 13.04 -21.41 -41.62
N LEU A 600 12.17 -21.99 -42.44
CA LEU A 600 11.16 -22.96 -42.03
C LEU A 600 11.83 -24.14 -41.31
N LEU A 601 11.40 -24.40 -40.08
CA LEU A 601 11.84 -25.58 -39.33
C LEU A 601 10.89 -26.76 -39.55
N GLU A 602 11.44 -27.96 -39.74
CA GLU A 602 10.60 -29.15 -39.69
C GLU A 602 9.94 -29.33 -38.33
N PRO A 603 8.74 -29.91 -38.23
CA PRO A 603 8.04 -30.14 -36.95
C PRO A 603 8.93 -30.89 -35.94
N LYS A 604 9.80 -31.77 -36.39
CA LYS A 604 10.77 -32.47 -35.53
C LYS A 604 11.72 -31.47 -34.84
N ALA A 605 12.30 -30.54 -35.57
CA ALA A 605 13.22 -29.54 -35.03
C ALA A 605 12.51 -28.61 -34.03
N LEU A 606 11.29 -28.20 -34.37
CA LEU A 606 10.47 -27.35 -33.51
C LEU A 606 10.16 -28.06 -32.18
N LEU A 607 9.74 -29.33 -32.23
CA LEU A 607 9.48 -30.13 -31.03
C LEU A 607 10.71 -30.36 -30.17
N VAL A 608 11.88 -30.61 -30.81
CA VAL A 608 13.14 -30.80 -30.09
C VAL A 608 13.58 -29.51 -29.43
N SER A 609 13.45 -28.34 -30.09
CA SER A 609 13.76 -27.04 -29.47
C SER A 609 12.89 -26.78 -28.24
N MET A 610 11.60 -27.08 -28.30
CA MET A 610 10.69 -26.98 -27.15
C MET A 610 11.06 -27.97 -26.04
N ALA A 611 11.38 -29.22 -26.38
CA ALA A 611 11.75 -30.24 -25.39
C ALA A 611 13.06 -29.87 -24.65
N LEU A 612 14.03 -29.31 -25.34
CA LEU A 612 15.26 -28.78 -24.71
C LEU A 612 14.96 -27.56 -23.86
N ALA A 613 14.14 -26.67 -24.35
CA ALA A 613 13.78 -25.42 -23.65
C ALA A 613 13.03 -25.68 -22.34
N VAL A 614 12.12 -26.67 -22.30
CA VAL A 614 11.33 -26.98 -21.10
C VAL A 614 12.20 -27.47 -19.95
N LEU A 615 13.43 -27.95 -20.21
CA LEU A 615 14.38 -28.38 -19.17
C LEU A 615 14.82 -27.26 -18.23
N ILE A 616 14.59 -26.00 -18.59
CA ILE A 616 14.81 -24.86 -17.68
C ILE A 616 13.93 -24.95 -16.42
N ILE A 617 12.77 -25.60 -16.52
CA ILE A 617 11.85 -25.78 -15.38
C ILE A 617 12.48 -26.64 -14.28
N PRO A 618 12.89 -27.88 -14.51
CA PRO A 618 13.52 -28.69 -13.46
C PRO A 618 14.83 -28.08 -12.95
N VAL A 619 15.60 -27.39 -13.79
CA VAL A 619 16.85 -26.70 -13.38
C VAL A 619 16.54 -25.62 -12.34
N ASP A 620 15.53 -24.80 -12.54
CA ASP A 620 15.13 -23.78 -11.57
C ASP A 620 14.50 -24.39 -10.30
N LEU A 621 13.75 -25.48 -10.43
CA LEU A 621 13.22 -26.20 -9.25
C LEU A 621 14.36 -26.75 -8.37
N ILE A 622 15.44 -27.26 -8.96
CA ILE A 622 16.64 -27.66 -8.22
C ILE A 622 17.27 -26.44 -7.53
N ARG A 623 17.42 -25.32 -8.24
CA ARG A 623 17.90 -24.06 -7.64
C ARG A 623 17.06 -23.66 -6.42
N LYS A 624 15.72 -23.67 -6.56
CA LYS A 624 14.79 -23.34 -5.46
C LYS A 624 14.96 -24.29 -4.27
N ALA A 625 15.22 -25.57 -4.52
CA ALA A 625 15.47 -26.56 -3.47
C ALA A 625 16.77 -26.29 -2.70
N VAL A 626 17.83 -25.86 -3.40
CA VAL A 626 19.16 -25.56 -2.80
C VAL A 626 19.11 -24.28 -1.96
N ILE A 627 18.43 -23.24 -2.43
CA ILE A 627 18.40 -21.94 -1.74
C ILE A 627 17.50 -21.95 -0.49
N ARG A 628 16.51 -22.84 -0.42
CA ARG A 628 15.64 -22.98 0.77
C ARG A 628 16.29 -23.77 1.92
N ARG A 629 17.44 -24.34 1.70
CA ARG A 629 18.28 -24.94 2.75
C ARG A 629 19.23 -23.91 3.38
#